data_8e77d86305ace38e995751fcb1540582
#
_entry.id   8e77d86305ace38e995751fcb1540582
#
_cell.length_a   1.000
_cell.length_b   1.000
_cell.length_c   1.000
_cell.angle_alpha   90.00
_cell.angle_beta   90.00
_cell.angle_gamma   90.00
#
_symmetry.space_group_name_H-M   'P 1'
#
loop_
_entity.id
_entity.type
_entity.pdbx_description
1 polymer ?
#
loop_
_entity_poly.entity_id
_entity_poly.type
_entity_poly.pdbx_seq_one_letter_code
_entity_poly.pdbx_strand_id
1 'polypeptide(L)'
;KLMYDALQKVHDKVYYIDGGVKTEERDEFKKLAEGETGIICVASYGVFSTGVSIKNLHHVIFGHPVKESTIVRQSIGRALRKHGSKDIATVWDLIDHLCIFGRNGKIKHKNYAVKHALERIRYYLTDKFSYATKTIAI
;
A
#
# COMPACT_ATOMS: atom_id res chain seq x y z
N LYS A 1 -0.24 10.04 -9.62
CA LYS A 1 -1.07 10.26 -10.83
C LYS A 1 -0.77 9.22 -11.91
N LEU A 2 0.51 8.99 -12.29
CA LEU A 2 0.89 7.97 -13.29
C LEU A 2 0.27 6.58 -13.04
N MET A 3 0.30 6.11 -11.79
CA MET A 3 -0.32 4.82 -11.40
C MET A 3 -1.84 4.84 -11.63
N TYR A 4 -2.51 5.91 -11.27
CA TYR A 4 -3.94 6.09 -11.52
C TYR A 4 -4.26 6.01 -13.01
N ASP A 5 -3.55 6.79 -13.82
CA ASP A 5 -3.74 6.83 -15.28
C ASP A 5 -3.49 5.45 -15.94
N ALA A 6 -2.54 4.68 -15.41
CA ALA A 6 -2.26 3.33 -15.88
C ALA A 6 -3.37 2.34 -15.49
N LEU A 7 -3.88 2.42 -14.26
CA LEU A 7 -4.92 1.53 -13.76
C LEU A 7 -6.27 1.76 -14.44
N GLN A 8 -6.60 3.01 -14.80
CA GLN A 8 -7.83 3.33 -15.54
C GLN A 8 -7.91 2.67 -16.93
N LYS A 9 -6.76 2.28 -17.51
CA LYS A 9 -6.72 1.57 -18.80
C LYS A 9 -7.14 0.11 -18.70
N VAL A 10 -7.10 -0.45 -17.49
CA VAL A 10 -7.32 -1.89 -17.24
C VAL A 10 -8.47 -2.17 -16.29
N HIS A 11 -9.03 -1.14 -15.65
CA HIS A 11 -10.10 -1.30 -14.69
C HIS A 11 -10.99 -0.04 -14.63
N ASP A 12 -12.31 -0.23 -14.62
CA ASP A 12 -13.27 0.88 -14.72
C ASP A 12 -13.50 1.62 -13.40
N LYS A 13 -13.42 0.90 -12.26
CA LYS A 13 -13.69 1.45 -10.92
C LYS A 13 -12.40 1.88 -10.23
N VAL A 14 -11.69 2.85 -10.81
CA VAL A 14 -10.45 3.41 -10.24
C VAL A 14 -10.69 4.83 -9.77
N TYR A 15 -10.35 5.12 -8.53
CA TYR A 15 -10.53 6.42 -7.88
C TYR A 15 -9.19 6.97 -7.42
N TYR A 16 -9.03 8.29 -7.48
CA TYR A 16 -7.83 9.00 -7.03
C TYR A 16 -8.16 9.95 -5.89
N ILE A 17 -7.46 9.81 -4.78
CA ILE A 17 -7.68 10.63 -3.58
C ILE A 17 -6.34 11.16 -3.06
N ASP A 18 -6.16 12.48 -3.14
CA ASP A 18 -5.01 13.16 -2.55
C ASP A 18 -5.44 14.26 -1.57
N GLY A 19 -4.47 15.08 -1.14
CA GLY A 19 -4.72 16.17 -0.21
C GLY A 19 -5.64 17.27 -0.74
N GLY A 20 -5.79 17.42 -2.06
CA GLY A 20 -6.63 18.41 -2.70
C GLY A 20 -8.11 18.02 -2.81
N VAL A 21 -8.45 16.74 -2.60
CA VAL A 21 -9.84 16.26 -2.64
C VAL A 21 -10.60 16.77 -1.42
N LYS A 22 -11.78 17.37 -1.64
CA LYS A 22 -12.63 17.91 -0.57
C LYS A 22 -13.16 16.83 0.37
N THR A 23 -13.50 17.22 1.58
CA THR A 23 -13.98 16.28 2.61
C THR A 23 -15.26 15.58 2.18
N GLU A 24 -16.18 16.31 1.56
CA GLU A 24 -17.46 15.78 1.06
C GLU A 24 -17.25 14.67 0.04
N GLU A 25 -16.36 14.89 -0.94
CA GLU A 25 -16.01 13.90 -1.98
C GLU A 25 -15.34 12.66 -1.38
N ARG A 26 -14.53 12.83 -0.32
CA ARG A 26 -13.94 11.70 0.42
C ARG A 26 -14.97 10.88 1.15
N ASP A 27 -15.98 11.53 1.74
CA ASP A 27 -17.06 10.85 2.46
C ASP A 27 -18.01 10.12 1.49
N GLU A 28 -18.27 10.67 0.31
CA GLU A 28 -19.01 10.00 -0.76
C GLU A 28 -18.26 8.77 -1.25
N PHE A 29 -16.96 8.92 -1.54
CA PHE A 29 -16.11 7.78 -1.92
C PHE A 29 -16.09 6.70 -0.84
N LYS A 30 -16.00 7.08 0.43
CA LYS A 30 -16.03 6.13 1.55
C LYS A 30 -17.33 5.32 1.57
N LYS A 31 -18.49 5.97 1.42
CA LYS A 31 -19.80 5.28 1.35
C LYS A 31 -19.84 4.30 0.18
N LEU A 32 -19.37 4.71 -0.98
CA LEU A 32 -19.27 3.87 -2.17
C LEU A 32 -18.38 2.64 -1.89
N ALA A 33 -17.18 2.84 -1.34
CA ALA A 33 -16.22 1.77 -1.09
C ALA A 33 -16.65 0.80 0.01
N GLU A 34 -17.52 1.23 0.95
CA GLU A 34 -18.11 0.35 1.97
C GLU A 34 -19.20 -0.55 1.38
N GLY A 35 -19.94 -0.08 0.37
CA GLY A 35 -21.09 -0.78 -0.22
C GLY A 35 -20.77 -1.61 -1.46
N GLU A 36 -19.66 -1.34 -2.13
CA GLU A 36 -19.32 -1.98 -3.41
C GLU A 36 -18.03 -2.81 -3.35
N THR A 37 -17.87 -3.69 -4.34
CA THR A 37 -16.68 -4.52 -4.54
C THR A 37 -15.97 -4.16 -5.85
N GLY A 38 -14.71 -4.61 -6.01
CA GLY A 38 -13.93 -4.37 -7.23
C GLY A 38 -13.51 -2.91 -7.39
N ILE A 39 -13.34 -2.17 -6.31
CA ILE A 39 -12.87 -0.78 -6.33
C ILE A 39 -11.36 -0.72 -6.11
N ILE A 40 -10.66 0.07 -6.92
CA ILE A 40 -9.27 0.42 -6.72
C ILE A 40 -9.18 1.90 -6.32
N CYS A 41 -8.58 2.17 -5.17
CA CYS A 41 -8.29 3.53 -4.72
C CYS A 41 -6.80 3.81 -4.76
N VAL A 42 -6.39 4.79 -5.54
CA VAL A 42 -5.02 5.32 -5.53
C VAL A 42 -5.00 6.54 -4.62
N ALA A 43 -4.36 6.42 -3.48
CA ALA A 43 -4.34 7.48 -2.47
C ALA A 43 -2.91 7.86 -2.07
N SER A 44 -2.71 9.13 -1.70
CA SER A 44 -1.46 9.53 -1.04
C SER A 44 -1.39 9.00 0.39
N TYR A 45 -0.19 8.72 0.89
CA TYR A 45 0.01 8.22 2.26
C TYR A 45 -0.59 9.14 3.32
N GLY A 46 -0.45 10.46 3.17
CA GLY A 46 -1.00 11.43 4.10
C GLY A 46 -2.52 11.32 4.23
N VAL A 47 -3.22 11.27 3.10
CA VAL A 47 -4.68 11.14 3.09
C VAL A 47 -5.11 9.77 3.60
N PHE A 48 -4.46 8.71 3.17
CA PHE A 48 -4.81 7.36 3.59
C PHE A 48 -4.52 7.15 5.09
N SER A 49 -3.43 7.70 5.62
CA SER A 49 -3.10 7.54 7.04
C SER A 49 -3.99 8.35 7.98
N THR A 50 -4.54 9.49 7.56
CA THR A 50 -5.27 10.41 8.44
C THR A 50 -6.75 10.60 8.09
N GLY A 51 -7.12 10.55 6.80
CA GLY A 51 -8.41 11.06 6.33
C GLY A 51 -9.44 10.00 5.95
N VAL A 52 -9.05 8.93 5.26
CA VAL A 52 -10.00 7.95 4.71
C VAL A 52 -10.00 6.66 5.50
N SER A 53 -11.14 6.27 6.06
CA SER A 53 -11.31 5.04 6.82
C SER A 53 -12.35 4.14 6.16
N ILE A 54 -11.89 3.16 5.40
CA ILE A 54 -12.72 2.16 4.72
C ILE A 54 -12.57 0.83 5.49
N LYS A 55 -13.68 0.27 5.96
CA LYS A 55 -13.68 -1.04 6.64
C LYS A 55 -13.63 -2.19 5.64
N ASN A 56 -14.29 -2.02 4.49
CA ASN A 56 -14.33 -2.98 3.37
C ASN A 56 -13.02 -2.98 2.56
N LEU A 57 -11.86 -2.91 3.22
CA LEU A 57 -10.56 -2.86 2.60
C LEU A 57 -9.90 -4.24 2.66
N HIS A 58 -9.88 -4.96 1.54
CA HIS A 58 -9.34 -6.31 1.42
C HIS A 58 -7.83 -6.32 1.15
N HIS A 59 -7.35 -5.36 0.38
CA HIS A 59 -5.95 -5.26 -0.02
C HIS A 59 -5.41 -3.86 0.20
N VAL A 60 -4.19 -3.75 0.69
CA VAL A 60 -3.39 -2.52 0.71
C VAL A 60 -2.11 -2.78 -0.06
N ILE A 61 -1.76 -1.88 -0.98
CA ILE A 61 -0.55 -1.99 -1.80
C ILE A 61 0.34 -0.79 -1.50
N PHE A 62 1.53 -1.03 -0.96
CA PHE A 62 2.56 -0.01 -0.85
C PHE A 62 3.29 0.13 -2.18
N GLY A 63 2.80 1.06 -3.01
CA GLY A 63 3.35 1.32 -4.36
C GLY A 63 4.51 2.32 -4.39
N HIS A 64 4.93 2.87 -3.24
CA HIS A 64 6.04 3.81 -3.13
C HIS A 64 6.85 3.51 -1.86
N PRO A 65 8.18 3.60 -1.90
CA PRO A 65 9.02 3.36 -0.73
C PRO A 65 8.70 4.30 0.43
N VAL A 66 8.24 3.76 1.54
CA VAL A 66 8.00 4.44 2.81
C VAL A 66 8.77 3.71 3.91
N LYS A 67 9.36 4.44 4.84
CA LYS A 67 10.07 3.87 6.00
C LYS A 67 9.43 4.24 7.33
N GLU A 68 8.61 5.27 7.36
CA GLU A 68 8.05 5.79 8.59
C GLU A 68 7.09 4.79 9.24
N SER A 69 7.43 4.35 10.46
CA SER A 69 6.72 3.29 11.17
C SER A 69 5.25 3.63 11.43
N THR A 70 4.97 4.89 11.75
CA THR A 70 3.60 5.36 12.01
C THR A 70 2.72 5.20 10.78
N ILE A 71 3.18 5.64 9.62
CA ILE A 71 2.44 5.52 8.35
C ILE A 71 2.19 4.06 8.01
N VAL A 72 3.24 3.22 8.10
CA VAL A 72 3.15 1.78 7.81
C VAL A 72 2.12 1.10 8.72
N ARG A 73 2.26 1.27 10.05
CA ARG A 73 1.36 0.65 11.03
C ARG A 73 -0.08 1.15 10.92
N GLN A 74 -0.28 2.44 10.70
CA GLN A 74 -1.62 3.00 10.49
C GLN A 74 -2.27 2.44 9.22
N SER A 75 -1.52 2.31 8.14
CA SER A 75 -2.04 1.76 6.88
C SER A 75 -2.43 0.29 7.03
N ILE A 76 -1.59 -0.53 7.70
CA ILE A 76 -1.91 -1.92 8.01
C ILE A 76 -3.12 -1.99 8.95
N GLY A 77 -3.15 -1.20 10.01
CA GLY A 77 -4.24 -1.16 10.98
C GLY A 77 -5.60 -0.82 10.34
N ARG A 78 -5.62 -0.05 9.27
CA ARG A 78 -6.85 0.22 8.51
C ARG A 78 -7.32 -1.02 7.74
N ALA A 79 -6.40 -1.76 7.14
CA ALA A 79 -6.74 -3.02 6.47
C ALA A 79 -7.27 -4.07 7.45
N LEU A 80 -6.79 -4.08 8.69
CA LEU A 80 -7.21 -5.04 9.71
C LEU A 80 -8.58 -4.75 10.34
N ARG A 81 -9.24 -3.66 9.99
CA ARG A 81 -10.59 -3.36 10.52
C ARG A 81 -11.58 -4.43 10.08
N LYS A 82 -12.37 -4.90 11.04
CA LYS A 82 -13.39 -5.93 10.80
C LYS A 82 -14.48 -5.40 9.88
N HIS A 83 -14.87 -6.24 8.92
CA HIS A 83 -16.01 -6.03 8.02
C HIS A 83 -16.62 -7.38 7.66
N GLY A 84 -17.92 -7.44 7.48
CA GLY A 84 -18.63 -8.70 7.20
C GLY A 84 -18.26 -9.38 5.87
N SER A 85 -17.62 -8.64 4.95
CA SER A 85 -17.18 -9.16 3.65
C SER A 85 -15.80 -9.81 3.65
N LYS A 86 -15.07 -9.78 4.78
CA LYS A 86 -13.68 -10.28 4.82
C LYS A 86 -13.31 -10.88 6.17
N ASP A 87 -12.57 -11.97 6.12
CA ASP A 87 -11.92 -12.58 7.29
C ASP A 87 -10.43 -12.23 7.35
N ILE A 88 -9.81 -11.96 6.20
CA ILE A 88 -8.38 -11.65 6.06
C ILE A 88 -8.22 -10.38 5.23
N ALA A 89 -7.22 -9.57 5.59
CA ALA A 89 -6.73 -8.49 4.76
C ALA A 89 -5.28 -8.75 4.35
N THR A 90 -4.94 -8.45 3.10
CA THR A 90 -3.60 -8.67 2.56
C THR A 90 -2.90 -7.33 2.32
N VAL A 91 -1.66 -7.23 2.76
CA VAL A 91 -0.79 -6.09 2.48
C VAL A 91 0.27 -6.54 1.48
N TRP A 92 0.35 -5.84 0.34
CA TRP A 92 1.33 -6.05 -0.71
C TRP A 92 2.39 -4.96 -0.60
N ASP A 93 3.61 -5.36 -0.32
CA ASP A 93 4.74 -4.46 -0.20
C ASP A 93 5.64 -4.60 -1.44
N LEU A 94 5.52 -3.64 -2.37
CA LEU A 94 6.28 -3.65 -3.62
C LEU A 94 7.67 -3.07 -3.39
N ILE A 95 8.70 -3.81 -3.82
CA ILE A 95 10.09 -3.44 -3.61
C ILE A 95 10.88 -3.57 -4.91
N ASP A 96 11.32 -2.43 -5.45
CA ASP A 96 12.23 -2.43 -6.59
C ASP A 96 13.64 -2.83 -6.12
N HIS A 97 14.09 -3.99 -6.55
CA HIS A 97 15.41 -4.52 -6.20
C HIS A 97 16.48 -4.11 -7.23
N LEU A 98 16.79 -2.82 -7.29
CA LEU A 98 17.80 -2.24 -8.17
C LEU A 98 19.15 -2.12 -7.43
N CYS A 99 19.72 -3.27 -7.05
CA CYS A 99 20.99 -3.31 -6.34
C CYS A 99 22.18 -3.39 -7.29
N ILE A 100 23.27 -2.72 -6.94
CA ILE A 100 24.56 -2.84 -7.66
C ILE A 100 25.35 -3.99 -7.02
N PHE A 101 25.77 -4.95 -7.84
CA PHE A 101 26.58 -6.08 -7.42
C PHE A 101 28.06 -5.83 -7.73
N GLY A 102 28.94 -6.24 -6.83
CA GLY A 102 30.37 -6.27 -7.06
C GLY A 102 30.79 -7.47 -7.93
N ARG A 103 32.07 -7.48 -8.37
CA ARG A 103 32.64 -8.59 -9.18
C ARG A 103 32.55 -9.96 -8.50
N ASN A 104 32.44 -9.99 -7.17
CA ASN A 104 32.32 -11.22 -6.37
C ASN A 104 30.85 -11.65 -6.14
N GLY A 105 29.88 -11.07 -6.85
CA GLY A 105 28.46 -11.35 -6.70
C GLY A 105 27.82 -10.78 -5.42
N LYS A 106 28.58 -10.11 -4.54
CA LYS A 106 28.02 -9.48 -3.34
C LYS A 106 27.41 -8.12 -3.66
N ILE A 107 26.34 -7.79 -2.96
CA ILE A 107 25.71 -6.47 -3.10
C ILE A 107 26.67 -5.38 -2.62
N LYS A 108 27.06 -4.50 -3.54
CA LYS A 108 27.90 -3.32 -3.26
C LYS A 108 27.06 -2.14 -2.77
N HIS A 109 25.89 -1.92 -3.41
CA HIS A 109 24.97 -0.86 -3.05
C HIS A 109 23.53 -1.36 -3.11
N LYS A 110 22.73 -1.02 -2.08
CA LYS A 110 21.28 -1.20 -2.03
C LYS A 110 20.61 0.13 -2.39
N ASN A 111 19.62 0.09 -3.29
CA ASN A 111 18.80 1.26 -3.56
C ASN A 111 17.90 1.63 -2.36
N TYR A 112 17.28 2.80 -2.40
CA TYR A 112 16.42 3.29 -1.31
C TYR A 112 15.21 2.39 -1.07
N ALA A 113 14.61 1.85 -2.12
CA ALA A 113 13.44 0.96 -2.00
C ALA A 113 13.76 -0.26 -1.13
N VAL A 114 14.90 -0.92 -1.38
CA VAL A 114 15.37 -2.06 -0.57
C VAL A 114 15.69 -1.64 0.87
N LYS A 115 16.33 -0.48 1.09
CA LYS A 115 16.63 0.00 2.45
C LYS A 115 15.35 0.23 3.25
N HIS A 116 14.37 0.93 2.66
CA HIS A 116 13.08 1.18 3.30
C HIS A 116 12.28 -0.10 3.53
N ALA A 117 12.34 -1.05 2.60
CA ALA A 117 11.71 -2.36 2.78
C ALA A 117 12.28 -3.13 3.97
N LEU A 118 13.60 -3.12 4.15
CA LEU A 118 14.24 -3.76 5.31
C LEU A 118 13.77 -3.14 6.64
N GLU A 119 13.52 -1.82 6.68
CA GLU A 119 12.92 -1.18 7.86
C GLU A 119 11.47 -1.65 8.07
N ARG A 120 10.66 -1.73 7.01
CA ARG A 120 9.28 -2.24 7.12
C ARG A 120 9.23 -3.70 7.59
N ILE A 121 10.12 -4.54 7.09
CA ILE A 121 10.24 -5.94 7.55
C ILE A 121 10.52 -6.01 9.06
N ARG A 122 11.34 -5.11 9.61
CA ARG A 122 11.55 -5.02 11.06
C ARG A 122 10.24 -4.74 11.81
N TYR A 123 9.40 -3.85 11.28
CA TYR A 123 8.08 -3.58 11.88
C TYR A 123 7.18 -4.81 11.81
N TYR A 124 7.17 -5.52 10.67
CA TYR A 124 6.38 -6.75 10.52
C TYR A 124 6.78 -7.81 11.54
N LEU A 125 8.08 -8.00 11.75
CA LEU A 125 8.61 -8.92 12.75
C LEU A 125 8.28 -8.50 14.19
N THR A 126 8.46 -7.22 14.51
CA THR A 126 8.17 -6.67 15.85
C THR A 126 6.68 -6.80 16.19
N ASP A 127 5.82 -6.51 15.24
CA ASP A 127 4.36 -6.55 15.41
C ASP A 127 3.78 -7.95 15.16
N LYS A 128 4.64 -8.97 14.92
CA LYS A 128 4.29 -10.38 14.71
C LYS A 128 3.33 -10.62 13.53
N PHE A 129 3.43 -9.80 12.48
CA PHE A 129 2.70 -10.06 11.24
C PHE A 129 3.33 -11.23 10.49
N SER A 130 2.49 -12.16 10.03
CA SER A 130 2.90 -13.20 9.10
C SER A 130 3.19 -12.58 7.73
N TYR A 131 4.36 -12.85 7.14
CA TYR A 131 4.71 -12.38 5.81
C TYR A 131 5.51 -13.42 5.01
N ALA A 132 5.45 -13.31 3.71
CA ALA A 132 6.26 -14.07 2.77
C ALA A 132 6.87 -13.14 1.73
N THR A 133 8.03 -13.49 1.20
CA THR A 133 8.69 -12.75 0.12
C THR A 133 8.60 -13.53 -1.19
N LYS A 134 8.28 -12.82 -2.31
CA LYS A 134 8.27 -13.38 -3.64
C LYS A 134 9.07 -12.47 -4.57
N THR A 135 10.04 -13.03 -5.28
CA THR A 135 10.77 -12.29 -6.33
C THR A 135 10.08 -12.50 -7.66
N ILE A 136 9.85 -11.41 -8.38
CA ILE A 136 9.31 -11.42 -9.74
C ILE A 136 10.39 -10.77 -10.61
N ALA A 137 10.88 -11.50 -11.60
CA ALA A 137 11.73 -10.96 -12.65
C ALA A 137 10.83 -10.27 -13.69
N ILE A 138 11.19 -9.04 -14.07
CA ILE A 138 10.50 -8.24 -15.09
C ILE A 138 11.42 -8.12 -16.29
#